data_5a0aa65ed8c8e61dc27bb6a117c472d1
#
_entry.id   5a0aa65ed8c8e61dc27bb6a117c472d1
#
_cell.length_a   1.000
_cell.length_b   1.000
_cell.length_c   1.000
_cell.angle_alpha   90.00
_cell.angle_beta   90.00
_cell.angle_gamma   90.00
#
_symmetry.space_group_name_H-M   'P 1'
#
loop_
_entity.id
_entity.type
_entity.pdbx_description
1 polymer ?
#
loop_
_entity_poly.entity_id
_entity_poly.type
_entity_poly.pdbx_seq_one_letter_code
_entity_poly.pdbx_strand_id
1 'polypeptide(L)'
;RYKYGMFKQGIKDGYQVEMPDDWLKDGNPFEVKRSEYAVEVKFGGYVRVENKNGRNYFIQDGYQSVRAVPYDLPVIGYGNNVVNTLRIWDAEAIQEFCLDSFDKGEYEKAVEQQNLAKTIVEVLYPNDNHYAGKELRLRQQYFFISASVQRAILKFKELNKDIHKLPEKVTFQMNDTHPTVAVAE
;
A
#
# COMPACT_ATOMS: atom_id res chain seq x y z
N ARG A 1 -3.02 3.43 -4.64
CA ARG A 1 -3.06 4.17 -5.91
C ARG A 1 -3.60 3.23 -7.00
N TYR A 2 -4.91 2.97 -6.92
CA TYR A 2 -5.55 2.04 -7.85
C TYR A 2 -5.64 2.63 -9.25
N LYS A 3 -5.36 1.80 -10.25
CA LYS A 3 -5.38 2.21 -11.64
C LYS A 3 -6.79 2.17 -12.22
N TYR A 4 -7.55 1.14 -11.88
CA TYR A 4 -8.91 0.92 -12.36
C TYR A 4 -9.91 0.90 -11.20
N GLY A 5 -11.20 0.99 -11.51
CA GLY A 5 -12.29 1.05 -10.54
C GLY A 5 -12.70 2.46 -10.16
N MET A 6 -12.13 3.48 -10.79
CA MET A 6 -12.55 4.87 -10.67
C MET A 6 -13.61 5.20 -11.73
N PHE A 7 -14.53 6.07 -11.35
CA PHE A 7 -15.63 6.50 -12.22
C PHE A 7 -15.64 8.02 -12.34
N LYS A 8 -15.89 8.50 -13.55
CA LYS A 8 -16.28 9.88 -13.81
C LYS A 8 -17.78 9.94 -14.08
N GLN A 9 -18.39 11.03 -13.69
CA GLN A 9 -19.81 11.23 -13.89
C GLN A 9 -20.07 12.06 -15.15
N GLY A 10 -21.09 11.68 -15.89
CA GLY A 10 -21.59 12.39 -17.06
C GLY A 10 -23.10 12.56 -16.99
N ILE A 11 -23.66 13.28 -17.95
CA ILE A 11 -25.10 13.43 -18.14
C ILE A 11 -25.46 12.88 -19.51
N LYS A 12 -26.40 11.95 -19.54
CA LYS A 12 -26.99 11.43 -20.77
C LYS A 12 -28.52 11.47 -20.69
N ASP A 13 -29.15 12.08 -21.66
CA ASP A 13 -30.61 12.21 -21.73
C ASP A 13 -31.24 12.85 -20.46
N GLY A 14 -30.49 13.76 -19.80
CA GLY A 14 -30.90 14.43 -18.56
C GLY A 14 -30.63 13.63 -17.27
N TYR A 15 -30.08 12.44 -17.36
CA TYR A 15 -29.76 11.56 -16.22
C TYR A 15 -28.27 11.45 -15.98
N GLN A 16 -27.89 11.35 -14.72
CA GLN A 16 -26.51 11.06 -14.33
C GLN A 16 -26.13 9.64 -14.77
N VAL A 17 -24.99 9.50 -15.41
CA VAL A 17 -24.39 8.23 -15.79
C VAL A 17 -22.95 8.15 -15.28
N GLU A 18 -22.54 6.96 -14.87
CA GLU A 18 -21.17 6.66 -14.46
C GLU A 18 -20.42 6.03 -15.63
N MET A 19 -19.20 6.50 -15.84
CA MET A 19 -18.31 6.00 -16.87
C MET A 19 -16.95 5.69 -16.26
N PRO A 20 -16.26 4.63 -16.74
CA PRO A 20 -14.88 4.37 -16.28
C PRO A 20 -13.99 5.59 -16.46
N ASP A 21 -13.20 5.91 -15.44
CA ASP A 21 -12.21 6.98 -15.47
C ASP A 21 -10.79 6.40 -15.51
N ASP A 22 -10.10 6.62 -16.62
CA ASP A 22 -8.67 6.30 -16.76
C ASP A 22 -7.82 7.47 -16.25
N TRP A 23 -7.98 7.80 -14.99
CA TRP A 23 -7.43 9.00 -14.33
C TRP A 23 -5.90 9.07 -14.32
N LEU A 24 -5.23 7.95 -14.58
CA LEU A 24 -3.76 7.87 -14.63
C LEU A 24 -3.19 7.84 -16.05
N LYS A 25 -4.04 7.91 -17.07
CA LYS A 25 -3.61 7.81 -18.47
C LYS A 25 -2.52 8.83 -18.84
N ASP A 26 -2.70 10.07 -18.41
CA ASP A 26 -1.78 11.17 -18.69
C ASP A 26 -0.94 11.56 -17.45
N GLY A 27 -0.92 10.69 -16.42
CA GLY A 27 -0.36 10.97 -15.11
C GLY A 27 -1.25 11.90 -14.27
N ASN A 28 -0.80 12.20 -13.06
CA ASN A 28 -1.49 13.15 -12.18
C ASN A 28 -0.53 14.26 -11.78
N PRO A 29 -0.72 15.50 -12.28
CA PRO A 29 0.21 16.60 -12.00
C PRO A 29 0.16 17.08 -10.53
N PHE A 30 -0.85 16.68 -9.77
CA PHE A 30 -1.01 17.08 -8.37
C PHE A 30 -0.36 16.11 -7.38
N GLU A 31 0.14 14.98 -7.84
CA GLU A 31 0.80 14.00 -6.97
C GLU A 31 2.34 14.06 -7.14
N VAL A 32 3.04 13.83 -6.05
CA VAL A 32 4.50 13.74 -6.03
C VAL A 32 4.91 12.35 -5.56
N LYS A 33 5.63 11.62 -6.41
CA LYS A 33 6.21 10.32 -6.04
C LYS A 33 7.33 10.53 -5.03
N ARG A 34 7.30 9.79 -3.90
CA ARG A 34 8.23 9.90 -2.79
C ARG A 34 8.98 8.59 -2.58
N SER A 35 9.81 8.23 -3.56
CA SER A 35 10.55 6.95 -3.54
C SER A 35 11.49 6.80 -2.33
N GLU A 36 11.95 7.92 -1.75
CA GLU A 36 12.77 7.98 -0.56
C GLU A 36 12.02 7.55 0.72
N TYR A 37 10.69 7.53 0.68
CA TYR A 37 9.83 7.09 1.80
C TYR A 37 9.21 5.72 1.57
N ALA A 38 9.69 4.99 0.56
CA ALA A 38 9.21 3.65 0.30
C ALA A 38 9.53 2.70 1.46
N VAL A 39 8.64 1.74 1.68
CA VAL A 39 8.79 0.68 2.68
C VAL A 39 8.50 -0.69 2.08
N GLU A 40 9.05 -1.74 2.66
CA GLU A 40 8.75 -3.11 2.28
C GLU A 40 7.51 -3.60 3.04
N VAL A 41 6.53 -4.16 2.30
CA VAL A 41 5.37 -4.85 2.89
C VAL A 41 5.48 -6.34 2.61
N LYS A 42 5.43 -7.14 3.66
CA LYS A 42 5.59 -8.59 3.63
C LYS A 42 4.27 -9.30 3.80
N PHE A 43 4.03 -10.33 3.00
CA PHE A 43 2.79 -11.13 3.01
C PHE A 43 3.09 -12.59 3.32
N GLY A 44 2.29 -13.17 4.21
CA GLY A 44 2.40 -14.58 4.56
C GLY A 44 3.68 -14.94 5.29
N GLY A 45 4.11 -16.19 5.14
CA GLY A 45 5.25 -16.72 5.87
C GLY A 45 4.93 -17.09 7.31
N TYR A 46 5.97 -17.24 8.10
CA TYR A 46 5.87 -17.56 9.53
C TYR A 46 6.89 -16.73 10.33
N VAL A 47 6.60 -16.51 11.61
CA VAL A 47 7.49 -15.78 12.51
C VAL A 47 8.24 -16.77 13.39
N ARG A 48 9.58 -16.71 13.36
CA ARG A 48 10.44 -17.40 14.33
C ARG A 48 11.01 -16.39 15.33
N VAL A 49 11.26 -16.85 16.53
CA VAL A 49 11.83 -16.03 17.61
C VAL A 49 13.28 -16.46 17.85
N GLU A 50 14.20 -15.51 17.75
CA GLU A 50 15.59 -15.68 18.16
C GLU A 50 15.85 -14.91 19.45
N ASN A 51 16.39 -15.59 20.47
CA ASN A 51 16.88 -14.90 21.67
C ASN A 51 18.37 -14.58 21.51
N LYS A 52 18.71 -13.30 21.54
CA LYS A 52 20.11 -12.82 21.52
C LYS A 52 20.35 -11.90 22.73
N ASN A 53 21.23 -12.32 23.62
CA ASN A 53 21.60 -11.55 24.84
C ASN A 53 20.38 -11.16 25.72
N GLY A 54 19.42 -12.09 25.89
CA GLY A 54 18.21 -11.88 26.69
C GLY A 54 17.12 -11.04 26.02
N ARG A 55 17.29 -10.70 24.74
CA ARG A 55 16.27 -10.01 23.95
C ARG A 55 15.72 -10.94 22.88
N ASN A 56 14.39 -10.93 22.72
CA ASN A 56 13.71 -11.65 21.66
C ASN A 56 13.69 -10.80 20.39
N TYR A 57 14.07 -11.44 19.27
CA TYR A 57 13.98 -10.91 17.93
C TYR A 57 12.97 -11.74 17.15
N PHE A 58 11.99 -11.07 16.57
CA PHE A 58 10.94 -11.69 15.75
C PHE A 58 11.35 -11.57 14.28
N ILE A 59 11.58 -12.71 13.65
CA ILE A 59 12.05 -12.79 12.27
C ILE A 59 10.96 -13.46 11.44
N GLN A 60 10.50 -12.78 10.41
CA GLN A 60 9.54 -13.35 9.45
C GLN A 60 10.30 -14.01 8.31
N ASP A 61 10.01 -15.29 8.07
CA ASP A 61 10.61 -16.10 7.01
C ASP A 61 9.53 -16.63 6.05
N GLY A 62 9.90 -16.99 4.81
CA GLY A 62 9.01 -17.57 3.81
C GLY A 62 7.92 -16.64 3.31
N TYR A 63 8.13 -15.34 3.39
CA TYR A 63 7.19 -14.32 2.95
C TYR A 63 7.38 -13.95 1.47
N GLN A 64 6.31 -13.45 0.86
CA GLN A 64 6.37 -12.64 -0.35
C GLN A 64 6.42 -11.16 0.04
N SER A 65 7.08 -10.33 -0.74
CA SER A 65 7.11 -8.89 -0.44
C SER A 65 6.97 -8.00 -1.66
N VAL A 66 6.49 -6.79 -1.41
CA VAL A 66 6.43 -5.71 -2.39
C VAL A 66 6.99 -4.43 -1.77
N ARG A 67 7.47 -3.55 -2.61
CA ARG A 67 7.88 -2.21 -2.23
C ARG A 67 6.67 -1.29 -2.30
N ALA A 68 6.23 -0.76 -1.18
CA ALA A 68 5.18 0.25 -1.13
C ALA A 68 5.80 1.64 -1.32
N VAL A 69 5.39 2.33 -2.37
CA VAL A 69 5.91 3.65 -2.74
C VAL A 69 4.82 4.70 -2.55
N PRO A 70 5.03 5.71 -1.70
CA PRO A 70 4.02 6.73 -1.47
C PRO A 70 4.00 7.80 -2.57
N TYR A 71 2.80 8.28 -2.85
CA TYR A 71 2.50 9.46 -3.65
C TYR A 71 1.75 10.46 -2.79
N ASP A 72 2.26 11.67 -2.69
CA ASP A 72 1.74 12.73 -1.84
C ASP A 72 0.96 13.76 -2.67
N LEU A 73 -0.29 14.02 -2.26
CA LEU A 73 -1.12 15.09 -2.81
C LEU A 73 -1.31 16.18 -1.75
N PRO A 74 -1.05 17.45 -2.07
CA PRO A 74 -1.28 18.55 -1.14
C PRO A 74 -2.77 18.83 -0.98
N VAL A 75 -3.23 18.97 0.27
CA VAL A 75 -4.58 19.38 0.62
C VAL A 75 -4.50 20.72 1.33
N ILE A 76 -4.87 21.77 0.61
CA ILE A 76 -4.76 23.14 1.07
C ILE A 76 -5.89 23.46 2.06
N GLY A 77 -5.54 24.01 3.23
CA GLY A 77 -6.51 24.47 4.22
C GLY A 77 -7.23 25.75 3.79
N TYR A 78 -8.50 25.85 4.15
CA TYR A 78 -9.30 27.05 3.85
C TYR A 78 -8.93 28.22 4.76
N GLY A 79 -8.58 29.35 4.17
CA GLY A 79 -8.34 30.61 4.88
C GLY A 79 -7.16 30.60 5.86
N ASN A 80 -6.20 29.67 5.70
CA ASN A 80 -5.01 29.57 6.55
C ASN A 80 -3.79 29.11 5.74
N ASN A 81 -2.61 29.08 6.37
CA ASN A 81 -1.35 28.66 5.75
C ASN A 81 -1.03 27.18 5.98
N VAL A 82 -2.03 26.34 6.28
CA VAL A 82 -1.83 24.90 6.51
C VAL A 82 -2.02 24.14 5.20
N VAL A 83 -1.08 23.27 4.91
CA VAL A 83 -1.19 22.30 3.80
C VAL A 83 -1.01 20.90 4.41
N ASN A 84 -2.08 20.12 4.36
CA ASN A 84 -2.04 18.72 4.74
C ASN A 84 -1.61 17.84 3.57
N THR A 85 -1.23 16.62 3.84
CA THR A 85 -0.83 15.64 2.82
C THR A 85 -1.81 14.49 2.79
N LEU A 86 -2.45 14.28 1.66
CA LEU A 86 -3.10 13.02 1.35
C LEU A 86 -2.05 12.09 0.73
N ARG A 87 -1.74 10.99 1.40
CA ARG A 87 -0.79 10.00 0.93
C ARG A 87 -1.51 8.75 0.44
N ILE A 88 -1.25 8.41 -0.80
CA ILE A 88 -1.69 7.16 -1.43
C ILE A 88 -0.48 6.29 -1.75
N TRP A 89 -0.68 4.99 -1.93
CA TRP A 89 0.41 4.04 -2.08
C TRP A 89 0.32 3.29 -3.40
N ASP A 90 1.43 3.21 -4.09
CA ASP A 90 1.64 2.31 -5.23
C ASP A 90 2.51 1.12 -4.80
N ALA A 91 2.39 0.00 -5.50
CA ALA A 91 3.20 -1.18 -5.25
C ALA A 91 4.16 -1.44 -6.41
N GLU A 92 5.43 -1.62 -6.07
CA GLU A 92 6.49 -1.98 -7.01
C GLU A 92 7.08 -3.34 -6.61
N ALA A 93 7.53 -4.11 -7.58
CA ALA A 93 8.30 -5.32 -7.31
C ALA A 93 9.63 -4.97 -6.63
N ILE A 94 10.09 -5.82 -5.69
CA ILE A 94 11.46 -5.71 -5.15
C ILE A 94 12.47 -6.07 -6.24
N GLN A 95 12.15 -7.13 -6.99
CA GLN A 95 12.89 -7.56 -8.18
C GLN A 95 11.92 -7.61 -9.36
N GLU A 96 12.08 -6.74 -10.34
CA GLU A 96 11.17 -6.66 -11.48
C GLU A 96 11.22 -7.90 -12.36
N PHE A 97 12.40 -8.51 -12.51
CA PHE A 97 12.60 -9.65 -13.40
C PHE A 97 13.69 -10.59 -12.86
N CYS A 98 13.39 -11.88 -12.82
CA CYS A 98 14.34 -12.93 -12.43
C CYS A 98 14.91 -13.63 -13.65
N LEU A 99 16.12 -13.22 -14.06
CA LEU A 99 16.80 -13.78 -15.24
C LEU A 99 17.06 -15.28 -15.08
N ASP A 100 17.48 -15.73 -13.89
CA ASP A 100 17.75 -17.15 -13.62
C ASP A 100 16.53 -18.05 -13.83
N SER A 101 15.33 -17.58 -13.46
CA SER A 101 14.08 -18.30 -13.70
C SER A 101 13.74 -18.29 -15.19
N PHE A 102 13.95 -17.18 -15.87
CA PHE A 102 13.71 -17.05 -17.29
C PHE A 102 14.58 -18.00 -18.12
N ASP A 103 15.88 -18.06 -17.82
CA ASP A 103 16.85 -18.93 -18.51
C ASP A 103 16.54 -20.43 -18.32
N LYS A 104 15.85 -20.78 -17.21
CA LYS A 104 15.36 -22.14 -16.95
C LYS A 104 14.02 -22.46 -17.63
N GLY A 105 13.43 -21.51 -18.37
CA GLY A 105 12.12 -21.64 -18.98
C GLY A 105 10.95 -21.44 -18.02
N GLU A 106 11.18 -20.96 -16.79
CA GLU A 106 10.17 -20.65 -15.77
C GLU A 106 9.64 -19.22 -15.96
N TYR A 107 9.01 -18.94 -17.10
CA TYR A 107 8.66 -17.57 -17.52
C TYR A 107 7.66 -16.86 -16.59
N GLU A 108 6.68 -17.59 -16.05
CA GLU A 108 5.72 -17.03 -15.09
C GLU A 108 6.40 -16.62 -13.79
N LYS A 109 7.33 -17.44 -13.31
CA LYS A 109 8.10 -17.19 -12.11
C LYS A 109 9.08 -16.01 -12.28
N ALA A 110 9.58 -15.82 -13.49
CA ALA A 110 10.47 -14.70 -13.80
C ALA A 110 9.83 -13.32 -13.58
N VAL A 111 8.50 -13.22 -13.66
CA VAL A 111 7.70 -12.00 -13.46
C VAL A 111 6.74 -12.07 -12.28
N GLU A 112 6.86 -13.08 -11.41
CA GLU A 112 5.93 -13.33 -10.29
C GLU A 112 5.82 -12.12 -9.36
N GLN A 113 6.95 -11.53 -8.95
CA GLN A 113 6.95 -10.37 -8.07
C GLN A 113 6.33 -9.13 -8.72
N GLN A 114 6.55 -8.94 -10.00
CA GLN A 114 5.93 -7.86 -10.76
C GLN A 114 4.41 -8.04 -10.84
N ASN A 115 3.95 -9.26 -11.09
CA ASN A 115 2.52 -9.58 -11.12
C ASN A 115 1.87 -9.41 -9.74
N LEU A 116 2.54 -9.81 -8.66
CA LEU A 116 2.06 -9.61 -7.28
C LEU A 116 1.87 -8.12 -6.99
N ALA A 117 2.88 -7.30 -7.24
CA ALA A 117 2.82 -5.86 -6.99
C ALA A 117 1.69 -5.22 -7.81
N LYS A 118 1.62 -5.53 -9.09
CA LYS A 118 0.60 -5.01 -10.00
C LYS A 118 -0.82 -5.40 -9.55
N THR A 119 -1.04 -6.65 -9.17
CA THR A 119 -2.36 -7.14 -8.76
C THR A 119 -2.88 -6.39 -7.52
N ILE A 120 -2.01 -6.03 -6.58
CA ILE A 120 -2.41 -5.32 -5.35
C ILE A 120 -3.00 -3.93 -5.66
N VAL A 121 -2.47 -3.22 -6.65
CA VAL A 121 -2.85 -1.82 -6.95
C VAL A 121 -3.61 -1.65 -8.27
N GLU A 122 -3.95 -2.72 -8.96
CA GLU A 122 -4.58 -2.61 -10.28
C GLU A 122 -6.03 -2.14 -10.18
N VAL A 123 -6.85 -2.79 -9.36
CA VAL A 123 -8.31 -2.55 -9.33
C VAL A 123 -8.80 -2.24 -7.92
N LEU A 124 -9.52 -1.12 -7.78
CA LEU A 124 -10.26 -0.79 -6.57
C LEU A 124 -11.52 -1.66 -6.50
N TYR A 125 -11.80 -2.24 -5.33
CA TYR A 125 -12.95 -3.12 -5.09
C TYR A 125 -13.04 -4.31 -6.06
N PRO A 126 -12.04 -5.20 -6.07
CA PRO A 126 -12.13 -6.42 -6.87
C PRO A 126 -13.33 -7.26 -6.44
N ASN A 127 -13.86 -8.06 -7.38
CA ASN A 127 -14.97 -8.97 -7.09
C ASN A 127 -14.57 -10.00 -6.02
N ASP A 128 -15.29 -10.05 -4.91
CA ASP A 128 -15.05 -10.91 -3.75
C ASP A 128 -16.07 -12.04 -3.58
N ASN A 129 -16.83 -12.36 -4.62
CA ASN A 129 -17.74 -13.52 -4.63
C ASN A 129 -17.00 -14.86 -4.59
N HIS A 130 -15.69 -14.87 -4.80
CA HIS A 130 -14.82 -16.06 -4.74
C HIS A 130 -13.66 -15.82 -3.78
N TYR A 131 -13.03 -16.93 -3.32
CA TYR A 131 -11.97 -16.89 -2.31
C TYR A 131 -10.78 -15.99 -2.70
N ALA A 132 -10.28 -16.12 -3.94
CA ALA A 132 -9.16 -15.31 -4.42
C ALA A 132 -9.45 -13.79 -4.39
N GLY A 133 -10.69 -13.39 -4.65
CA GLY A 133 -11.09 -11.99 -4.55
C GLY A 133 -11.14 -11.49 -3.11
N LYS A 134 -11.61 -12.31 -2.17
CA LYS A 134 -11.58 -11.99 -0.74
C LYS A 134 -10.15 -11.85 -0.24
N GLU A 135 -9.27 -12.77 -0.62
CA GLU A 135 -7.85 -12.72 -0.29
C GLU A 135 -7.19 -11.47 -0.88
N LEU A 136 -7.47 -11.12 -2.13
CA LEU A 136 -6.93 -9.91 -2.76
C LEU A 136 -7.37 -8.64 -2.03
N ARG A 137 -8.66 -8.53 -1.66
CA ARG A 137 -9.14 -7.41 -0.85
C ARG A 137 -8.41 -7.30 0.48
N LEU A 138 -8.23 -8.41 1.18
CA LEU A 138 -7.47 -8.43 2.43
C LEU A 138 -6.01 -8.00 2.20
N ARG A 139 -5.35 -8.49 1.14
CA ARG A 139 -3.99 -8.08 0.77
C ARG A 139 -3.89 -6.58 0.47
N GLN A 140 -4.86 -6.00 -0.24
CA GLN A 140 -4.91 -4.56 -0.51
C GLN A 140 -5.01 -3.74 0.77
N GLN A 141 -5.86 -4.15 1.69
CA GLN A 141 -6.07 -3.49 2.98
C GLN A 141 -4.83 -3.59 3.86
N TYR A 142 -4.29 -4.79 4.00
CA TYR A 142 -3.04 -5.03 4.75
C TYR A 142 -1.88 -4.22 4.16
N PHE A 143 -1.73 -4.20 2.84
CA PHE A 143 -0.72 -3.39 2.15
C PHE A 143 -0.79 -1.92 2.55
N PHE A 144 -1.97 -1.34 2.47
CA PHE A 144 -2.19 0.07 2.78
C PHE A 144 -1.88 0.40 4.25
N ILE A 145 -2.41 -0.38 5.17
CA ILE A 145 -2.24 -0.16 6.61
C ILE A 145 -0.78 -0.40 7.01
N SER A 146 -0.18 -1.52 6.60
CA SER A 146 1.21 -1.85 6.90
C SER A 146 2.16 -0.76 6.41
N ALA A 147 2.02 -0.29 5.17
CA ALA A 147 2.85 0.77 4.63
C ALA A 147 2.69 2.08 5.42
N SER A 148 1.45 2.44 5.76
CA SER A 148 1.14 3.68 6.48
C SER A 148 1.70 3.68 7.90
N VAL A 149 1.51 2.60 8.64
CA VAL A 149 2.01 2.45 10.03
C VAL A 149 3.54 2.41 10.04
N GLN A 150 4.18 1.62 9.16
CA GLN A 150 5.64 1.57 9.05
C GLN A 150 6.21 2.97 8.80
N ARG A 151 5.65 3.72 7.84
CA ARG A 151 6.16 5.07 7.54
C ARG A 151 5.94 6.05 8.70
N ALA A 152 4.81 5.97 9.40
CA ALA A 152 4.57 6.79 10.58
C ALA A 152 5.61 6.53 11.68
N ILE A 153 5.92 5.24 11.96
CA ILE A 153 6.94 4.84 12.92
C ILE A 153 8.33 5.31 12.48
N LEU A 154 8.69 5.14 11.21
CA LEU A 154 9.98 5.59 10.67
C LEU A 154 10.12 7.10 10.80
N LYS A 155 9.12 7.87 10.39
CA LYS A 155 9.09 9.33 10.54
C LYS A 155 9.23 9.75 12.00
N PHE A 156 8.54 9.06 12.90
CA PHE A 156 8.68 9.33 14.33
C PHE A 156 10.12 9.10 14.82
N LYS A 157 10.73 7.98 14.43
CA LYS A 157 12.12 7.64 14.80
C LYS A 157 13.16 8.62 14.24
N GLU A 158 12.92 9.18 13.05
CA GLU A 158 13.77 10.24 12.47
C GLU A 158 13.78 11.52 13.33
N LEU A 159 12.63 11.85 13.93
CA LEU A 159 12.44 13.05 14.72
C LEU A 159 12.66 12.84 16.23
N ASN A 160 12.52 11.63 16.72
CA ASN A 160 12.57 11.27 18.12
C ASN A 160 13.36 9.98 18.31
N LYS A 161 14.27 9.97 19.29
CA LYS A 161 15.11 8.78 19.56
C LYS A 161 14.39 7.72 20.40
N ASP A 162 13.39 8.11 21.17
CA ASP A 162 12.68 7.25 22.12
C ASP A 162 11.29 6.86 21.59
N ILE A 163 11.15 5.60 21.17
CA ILE A 163 9.90 5.06 20.65
C ILE A 163 8.76 5.03 21.67
N HIS A 164 9.07 5.00 22.97
CA HIS A 164 8.05 5.01 24.02
C HIS A 164 7.24 6.31 24.07
N LYS A 165 7.75 7.37 23.46
CA LYS A 165 7.03 8.64 23.29
C LYS A 165 6.08 8.67 22.10
N LEU A 166 6.01 7.61 21.31
CA LEU A 166 5.10 7.55 20.16
C LEU A 166 3.65 7.86 20.52
N PRO A 167 3.06 7.29 21.58
CA PRO A 167 1.65 7.55 21.96
C PRO A 167 1.37 9.01 22.36
N GLU A 168 2.40 9.76 22.76
CA GLU A 168 2.27 11.18 23.12
C GLU A 168 2.21 12.10 21.89
N LYS A 169 2.69 11.65 20.74
CA LYS A 169 2.95 12.47 19.55
C LYS A 169 2.20 12.02 18.31
N VAL A 170 1.73 10.78 18.28
CA VAL A 170 1.09 10.18 17.11
C VAL A 170 -0.25 9.59 17.49
N THR A 171 -1.27 9.97 16.76
CA THR A 171 -2.61 9.38 16.87
C THR A 171 -2.97 8.72 15.56
N PHE A 172 -3.39 7.46 15.62
CA PHE A 172 -3.97 6.75 14.49
C PHE A 172 -5.49 6.80 14.59
N GLN A 173 -6.14 7.30 13.56
CA GLN A 173 -7.60 7.20 13.44
C GLN A 173 -7.91 6.05 12.49
N MET A 174 -8.65 5.06 12.99
CA MET A 174 -9.13 3.92 12.21
C MET A 174 -10.63 4.07 11.94
N ASN A 175 -11.05 3.73 10.74
CA ASN A 175 -12.46 3.73 10.38
C ASN A 175 -13.03 2.31 10.59
N ASP A 176 -13.84 2.13 11.62
CA ASP A 176 -14.41 0.86 12.05
C ASP A 176 -15.56 0.34 11.17
N THR A 177 -16.05 1.14 10.24
CA THR A 177 -17.09 0.72 9.29
C THR A 177 -16.55 -0.10 8.12
N HIS A 178 -15.24 -0.20 8.00
CA HIS A 178 -14.56 -0.88 6.90
C HIS A 178 -13.87 -2.17 7.41
N PRO A 179 -13.88 -3.29 6.64
CA PRO A 179 -13.25 -4.54 7.06
C PRO A 179 -11.73 -4.46 7.27
N THR A 180 -11.09 -3.33 6.95
CA THR A 180 -9.67 -3.07 7.25
C THR A 180 -9.37 -2.90 8.74
N VAL A 181 -10.33 -2.66 9.59
CA VAL A 181 -10.11 -2.53 11.05
C VAL A 181 -9.45 -3.78 11.60
N ALA A 182 -9.97 -4.97 11.26
CA ALA A 182 -9.40 -6.24 11.67
C ALA A 182 -7.94 -6.46 11.20
N VAL A 183 -7.45 -5.70 10.24
CA VAL A 183 -6.06 -5.76 9.75
C VAL A 183 -5.19 -4.71 10.43
N ALA A 184 -5.80 -3.63 10.90
CA ALA A 184 -5.10 -2.54 11.57
C ALA A 184 -4.84 -2.83 13.07
N GLU A 185 -5.73 -3.59 13.71
CA GLU A 185 -5.58 -4.09 15.08
C GLU A 185 -4.56 -5.23 15.18
#